data_1646beb7f765b202468514d37081f37b
#
_entry.id   1646beb7f765b202468514d37081f37b
#
_cell.length_a   1.000
_cell.length_b   1.000
_cell.length_c   1.000
_cell.angle_alpha   90.00
_cell.angle_beta   90.00
_cell.angle_gamma   90.00
#
_symmetry.space_group_name_H-M   'P 1'
#
loop_
_entity.id
_entity.type
_entity.pdbx_description
1 polymer ?
#
loop_
_entity_poly.entity_id
_entity_poly.type
_entity_poly.pdbx_seq_one_letter_code
_entity_poly.pdbx_strand_id
1 'polypeptide(L)'
;MKTKLENIYYKLFAHFGPLGWWPVTRHNPYPEYLGGPTNDKERFEVIIGAILTQNTTWKNVEKAIINLAKNKLIDPKKIDEIYLEKLGEIIRSAGYYNQKAIKLKNIARFIIENPNLKKLDVKELRKKLLEIKGVGPETADSIVLYAYNKPTAIVDAYTKRIFSRIGLMDESKSYEDFKMFQEENFSVEPYKLQELHALLVEHAKEFCTKNNPDCMMCSLYELCEKNY
;
A
#
# COMPACT_ATOMS: atom_id res chain seq x y z
N MET A 1 1.61 -27.13 11.71
CA MET A 1 2.91 -26.39 11.84
C MET A 1 2.74 -25.02 11.21
N LYS A 2 3.34 -23.98 11.80
CA LYS A 2 3.35 -22.65 11.16
C LYS A 2 4.22 -22.66 9.90
N THR A 3 3.80 -21.98 8.86
CA THR A 3 4.58 -21.83 7.63
C THR A 3 5.85 -20.97 7.87
N LYS A 4 6.85 -21.01 6.96
CA LYS A 4 8.02 -20.12 7.06
C LYS A 4 7.58 -18.65 7.03
N LEU A 5 6.55 -18.30 6.24
CA LEU A 5 6.01 -16.94 6.15
C LEU A 5 5.32 -16.48 7.44
N GLU A 6 4.57 -17.35 8.11
CA GLU A 6 4.01 -17.04 9.43
C GLU A 6 5.11 -16.80 10.49
N ASN A 7 6.18 -17.58 10.47
CA ASN A 7 7.31 -17.37 11.37
C ASN A 7 7.99 -16.00 11.11
N ILE A 8 8.15 -15.60 9.85
CA ILE A 8 8.63 -14.27 9.48
C ILE A 8 7.74 -13.20 10.07
N TYR A 9 6.42 -13.30 9.84
CA TYR A 9 5.44 -12.35 10.39
C TYR A 9 5.59 -12.18 11.90
N TYR A 10 5.60 -13.28 12.65
CA TYR A 10 5.69 -13.22 14.13
C TYR A 10 7.03 -12.63 14.61
N LYS A 11 8.16 -12.94 13.96
CA LYS A 11 9.46 -12.32 14.31
C LYS A 11 9.45 -10.81 14.04
N LEU A 12 8.92 -10.38 12.89
CA LEU A 12 8.80 -8.96 12.57
C LEU A 12 7.83 -8.24 13.49
N PHE A 13 6.67 -8.84 13.78
CA PHE A 13 5.69 -8.28 14.69
C PHE A 13 6.21 -8.16 16.13
N ALA A 14 7.00 -9.12 16.59
CA ALA A 14 7.67 -9.05 17.90
C ALA A 14 8.73 -7.94 17.95
N HIS A 15 9.38 -7.63 16.81
CA HIS A 15 10.42 -6.61 16.74
C HIS A 15 9.85 -5.19 16.61
N PHE A 16 8.89 -4.98 15.71
CA PHE A 16 8.35 -3.65 15.39
C PHE A 16 7.06 -3.31 16.13
N GLY A 17 6.32 -4.29 16.64
CA GLY A 17 4.96 -4.11 17.11
C GLY A 17 3.95 -3.87 15.97
N PRO A 18 2.71 -3.49 16.31
CA PRO A 18 1.69 -3.12 15.34
C PRO A 18 2.01 -1.75 14.73
N LEU A 19 1.98 -1.65 13.40
CA LEU A 19 2.35 -0.42 12.67
C LEU A 19 1.16 0.49 12.36
N GLY A 20 -0.07 -0.04 12.42
CA GLY A 20 -1.29 0.76 12.25
C GLY A 20 -1.49 1.38 10.87
N TRP A 21 -0.95 0.76 9.83
CA TRP A 21 -1.18 1.18 8.45
C TRP A 21 -2.63 0.86 8.01
N TRP A 22 -3.25 1.73 7.30
CA TRP A 22 -2.87 2.93 6.57
C TRP A 22 -3.22 4.18 7.38
N PRO A 23 -2.30 5.18 7.51
CA PRO A 23 -2.60 6.41 8.25
C PRO A 23 -3.57 7.31 7.48
N VAL A 24 -4.46 7.98 8.22
CA VAL A 24 -5.51 8.87 7.68
C VAL A 24 -5.64 10.15 8.50
N THR A 25 -6.08 11.25 7.86
CA THR A 25 -6.33 12.55 8.50
C THR A 25 -7.69 12.56 9.20
N ARG A 26 -7.76 12.01 10.42
CA ARG A 26 -9.03 11.82 11.16
C ARG A 26 -9.44 13.04 11.95
N HIS A 27 -8.60 13.48 12.87
CA HIS A 27 -8.90 14.56 13.82
C HIS A 27 -8.31 15.91 13.40
N ASN A 28 -7.28 15.88 12.59
CA ASN A 28 -6.53 17.05 12.13
C ASN A 28 -5.99 16.76 10.71
N PRO A 29 -5.35 17.75 10.02
CA PRO A 29 -4.86 17.53 8.66
C PRO A 29 -3.58 16.69 8.57
N TYR A 30 -3.10 16.11 9.66
CA TYR A 30 -1.92 15.25 9.68
C TYR A 30 -2.36 13.78 9.78
N PRO A 31 -1.79 12.87 8.96
CA PRO A 31 -2.13 11.45 9.01
C PRO A 31 -1.79 10.81 10.36
N GLU A 32 -2.73 10.05 10.89
CA GLU A 32 -2.64 9.33 12.17
C GLU A 32 -2.66 7.81 11.91
N TYR A 33 -1.75 7.06 12.55
CA TYR A 33 -1.58 5.61 12.38
C TYR A 33 -2.53 4.83 13.31
N LEU A 34 -3.81 4.82 12.97
CA LEU A 34 -4.88 4.26 13.80
C LEU A 34 -5.57 3.02 13.19
N GLY A 35 -4.91 2.37 12.24
CA GLY A 35 -5.41 1.12 11.66
C GLY A 35 -6.41 1.27 10.52
N GLY A 36 -6.25 2.26 9.66
CA GLY A 36 -6.99 2.40 8.41
C GLY A 36 -8.32 3.15 8.49
N PRO A 37 -9.10 3.16 7.41
CA PRO A 37 -10.28 4.01 7.25
C PRO A 37 -11.51 3.47 7.98
N THR A 38 -12.27 4.36 8.62
CA THR A 38 -13.55 4.06 9.29
C THR A 38 -14.77 4.60 8.52
N ASN A 39 -14.56 5.50 7.57
CA ASN A 39 -15.61 6.14 6.78
C ASN A 39 -15.18 6.34 5.31
N ASP A 40 -16.10 6.84 4.47
CA ASP A 40 -15.86 6.97 3.03
C ASP A 40 -14.84 8.05 2.67
N LYS A 41 -14.72 9.12 3.46
CA LYS A 41 -13.70 10.15 3.28
C LYS A 41 -12.30 9.56 3.53
N GLU A 42 -12.12 8.87 4.65
CA GLU A 42 -10.85 8.22 5.00
C GLU A 42 -10.50 7.12 3.99
N ARG A 43 -11.50 6.36 3.51
CA ARG A 43 -11.30 5.38 2.44
C ARG A 43 -10.78 6.03 1.16
N PHE A 44 -11.35 7.15 0.77
CA PHE A 44 -10.87 7.87 -0.40
C PHE A 44 -9.45 8.44 -0.19
N GLU A 45 -9.12 8.87 1.02
CA GLU A 45 -7.78 9.28 1.38
C GLU A 45 -6.76 8.15 1.21
N VAL A 46 -7.08 6.93 1.65
CA VAL A 46 -6.24 5.73 1.41
C VAL A 46 -6.05 5.49 -0.09
N ILE A 47 -7.11 5.62 -0.89
CA ILE A 47 -7.04 5.48 -2.35
C ILE A 47 -6.13 6.55 -2.97
N ILE A 48 -6.24 7.80 -2.55
CA ILE A 48 -5.32 8.88 -2.94
C ILE A 48 -3.88 8.49 -2.57
N GLY A 49 -3.66 8.05 -1.34
CA GLY A 49 -2.35 7.62 -0.86
C GLY A 49 -1.74 6.52 -1.73
N ALA A 50 -2.51 5.48 -2.09
CA ALA A 50 -2.06 4.39 -2.94
C ALA A 50 -1.64 4.85 -4.35
N ILE A 51 -2.31 5.85 -4.92
CA ILE A 51 -1.89 6.48 -6.18
C ILE A 51 -0.62 7.32 -5.99
N LEU A 52 -0.55 8.08 -4.90
CA LEU A 52 0.55 8.99 -4.66
C LEU A 52 1.85 8.29 -4.25
N THR A 53 1.81 7.07 -3.68
CA THR A 53 3.01 6.30 -3.32
C THR A 53 3.76 5.71 -4.51
N GLN A 54 3.19 5.71 -5.70
CA GLN A 54 3.88 5.21 -6.89
C GLN A 54 5.21 5.96 -7.13
N ASN A 55 6.33 5.21 -7.10
CA ASN A 55 7.68 5.73 -7.33
C ASN A 55 8.08 6.93 -6.45
N THR A 56 7.68 6.95 -5.17
CA THR A 56 8.11 7.97 -4.21
C THR A 56 8.09 7.43 -2.77
N THR A 57 8.62 8.21 -1.84
CA THR A 57 8.63 7.85 -0.41
C THR A 57 7.35 8.30 0.28
N TRP A 58 6.95 7.60 1.35
CA TRP A 58 5.78 7.99 2.15
C TRP A 58 5.88 9.43 2.69
N LYS A 59 7.06 9.87 3.14
CA LYS A 59 7.30 11.25 3.62
C LYS A 59 6.87 12.32 2.59
N ASN A 60 7.03 12.04 1.31
CA ASN A 60 6.61 12.93 0.23
C ASN A 60 5.09 12.87 -0.01
N VAL A 61 4.51 11.68 0.10
CA VAL A 61 3.06 11.45 0.00
C VAL A 61 2.34 12.13 1.15
N GLU A 62 2.82 11.97 2.37
CA GLU A 62 2.26 12.57 3.56
C GLU A 62 2.11 14.10 3.43
N LYS A 63 3.14 14.80 2.90
CA LYS A 63 3.06 16.23 2.60
C LYS A 63 1.94 16.55 1.61
N ALA A 64 1.75 15.72 0.58
CA ALA A 64 0.68 15.92 -0.39
C ALA A 64 -0.70 15.68 0.23
N ILE A 65 -0.86 14.65 1.05
CA ILE A 65 -2.09 14.36 1.79
C ILE A 65 -2.44 15.54 2.72
N ILE A 66 -1.47 16.05 3.49
CA ILE A 66 -1.65 17.23 4.36
C ILE A 66 -2.16 18.42 3.54
N ASN A 67 -1.57 18.68 2.37
CA ASN A 67 -2.01 19.78 1.49
C ASN A 67 -3.44 19.56 0.98
N LEU A 68 -3.77 18.34 0.56
CA LEU A 68 -5.14 17.99 0.14
C LEU A 68 -6.14 18.15 1.28
N ALA A 69 -5.81 17.71 2.49
CA ALA A 69 -6.65 17.83 3.68
C ALA A 69 -6.89 19.31 4.03
N LYS A 70 -5.84 20.15 4.09
CA LYS A 70 -5.93 21.59 4.35
C LYS A 70 -6.80 22.32 3.32
N ASN A 71 -6.77 21.89 2.06
CA ASN A 71 -7.61 22.44 1.00
C ASN A 71 -9.01 21.79 0.92
N LYS A 72 -9.35 20.87 1.85
CA LYS A 72 -10.64 20.13 1.88
C LYS A 72 -10.93 19.35 0.59
N LEU A 73 -9.87 18.81 -0.04
CA LEU A 73 -9.92 18.08 -1.32
C LEU A 73 -9.94 16.56 -1.16
N ILE A 74 -10.01 16.01 0.06
CA ILE A 74 -10.21 14.57 0.26
C ILE A 74 -11.70 14.26 0.03
N ASP A 75 -12.11 14.35 -1.22
CA ASP A 75 -13.47 14.14 -1.70
C ASP A 75 -13.44 13.85 -3.22
N PRO A 76 -14.04 12.75 -3.71
CA PRO A 76 -13.98 12.39 -5.12
C PRO A 76 -14.53 13.48 -6.05
N LYS A 77 -15.65 14.11 -5.70
CA LYS A 77 -16.26 15.17 -6.53
C LYS A 77 -15.35 16.38 -6.64
N LYS A 78 -14.76 16.81 -5.53
CA LYS A 78 -13.84 17.96 -5.52
C LYS A 78 -12.54 17.67 -6.29
N ILE A 79 -12.02 16.44 -6.23
CA ILE A 79 -10.87 16.02 -7.04
C ILE A 79 -11.24 16.03 -8.54
N ASP A 80 -12.45 15.64 -8.90
CA ASP A 80 -12.88 15.66 -10.29
C ASP A 80 -13.15 17.09 -10.80
N GLU A 81 -13.66 17.98 -9.98
CA GLU A 81 -14.01 19.36 -10.34
C GLU A 81 -12.79 20.30 -10.43
N ILE A 82 -11.78 20.14 -9.58
CA ILE A 82 -10.60 21.02 -9.52
C ILE A 82 -9.82 21.05 -10.86
N TYR A 83 -9.28 22.19 -11.25
CA TYR A 83 -8.39 22.27 -12.41
C TYR A 83 -7.16 21.39 -12.23
N LEU A 84 -6.76 20.72 -13.32
CA LEU A 84 -5.67 19.72 -13.31
C LEU A 84 -4.35 20.32 -12.82
N GLU A 85 -4.00 21.50 -13.29
CA GLU A 85 -2.79 22.23 -12.94
C GLU A 85 -2.77 22.54 -11.43
N LYS A 86 -3.91 22.99 -10.89
CA LYS A 86 -4.05 23.29 -9.47
C LYS A 86 -3.91 22.06 -8.59
N LEU A 87 -4.51 20.94 -9.01
CA LEU A 87 -4.35 19.66 -8.33
C LEU A 87 -2.86 19.23 -8.34
N GLY A 88 -2.20 19.36 -9.49
CA GLY A 88 -0.77 19.06 -9.64
C GLY A 88 0.10 19.88 -8.67
N GLU A 89 -0.14 21.18 -8.54
CA GLU A 89 0.57 22.04 -7.59
C GLU A 89 0.42 21.57 -6.14
N ILE A 90 -0.80 21.23 -5.73
CA ILE A 90 -1.12 20.80 -4.36
C ILE A 90 -0.39 19.51 -4.00
N ILE A 91 -0.29 18.56 -4.94
CA ILE A 91 0.35 17.25 -4.73
C ILE A 91 1.83 17.22 -5.18
N ARG A 92 2.45 18.38 -5.47
CA ARG A 92 3.78 18.49 -6.05
C ARG A 92 4.86 17.71 -5.29
N SER A 93 4.75 17.65 -3.98
CA SER A 93 5.69 16.90 -3.11
C SER A 93 5.75 15.41 -3.43
N ALA A 94 4.68 14.81 -3.96
CA ALA A 94 4.64 13.39 -4.29
C ALA A 94 5.50 13.00 -5.52
N GLY A 95 6.03 13.96 -6.28
CA GLY A 95 6.76 13.72 -7.54
C GLY A 95 5.86 13.24 -8.68
N TYR A 96 6.30 13.35 -9.91
CA TYR A 96 5.48 13.01 -11.10
C TYR A 96 4.05 13.57 -11.03
N TYR A 97 3.91 14.73 -10.41
CA TYR A 97 2.63 15.28 -9.93
C TYR A 97 1.62 15.54 -11.07
N ASN A 98 2.07 15.92 -12.28
CA ASN A 98 1.16 16.10 -13.42
C ASN A 98 0.48 14.76 -13.81
N GLN A 99 1.26 13.68 -13.88
CA GLN A 99 0.72 12.35 -14.19
C GLN A 99 -0.15 11.82 -13.03
N LYS A 100 0.26 12.05 -11.78
CA LYS A 100 -0.51 11.65 -10.59
C LYS A 100 -1.82 12.42 -10.47
N ALA A 101 -1.85 13.70 -10.82
CA ALA A 101 -3.09 14.49 -10.89
C ALA A 101 -4.09 13.88 -11.88
N ILE A 102 -3.64 13.46 -13.06
CA ILE A 102 -4.50 12.74 -14.04
C ILE A 102 -5.02 11.42 -13.44
N LYS A 103 -4.15 10.63 -12.80
CA LYS A 103 -4.56 9.37 -12.17
C LYS A 103 -5.57 9.58 -11.05
N LEU A 104 -5.39 10.63 -10.24
CA LEU A 104 -6.36 10.99 -9.18
C LEU A 104 -7.72 11.38 -9.76
N LYS A 105 -7.76 12.13 -10.86
CA LYS A 105 -9.03 12.43 -11.54
C LYS A 105 -9.69 11.16 -12.10
N ASN A 106 -8.92 10.27 -12.72
CA ASN A 106 -9.46 9.02 -13.26
C ASN A 106 -10.11 8.17 -12.17
N ILE A 107 -9.42 7.99 -11.03
CA ILE A 107 -9.97 7.18 -9.95
C ILE A 107 -11.13 7.89 -9.23
N ALA A 108 -11.13 9.21 -9.13
CA ALA A 108 -12.23 9.99 -8.56
C ALA A 108 -13.52 9.81 -9.36
N ARG A 109 -13.46 9.95 -10.70
CA ARG A 109 -14.59 9.69 -11.61
C ARG A 109 -15.10 8.28 -11.48
N PHE A 110 -14.19 7.30 -11.51
CA PHE A 110 -14.54 5.90 -11.34
C PHE A 110 -15.32 5.65 -10.04
N ILE A 111 -14.91 6.26 -8.92
CA ILE A 111 -15.60 6.11 -7.63
C ILE A 111 -16.99 6.76 -7.68
N ILE A 112 -17.13 7.93 -8.30
CA ILE A 112 -18.42 8.63 -8.45
C ILE A 112 -19.38 7.78 -9.28
N GLU A 113 -18.91 7.21 -10.37
CA GLU A 113 -19.72 6.37 -11.28
C GLU A 113 -20.05 4.99 -10.71
N ASN A 114 -19.31 4.53 -9.70
CA ASN A 114 -19.45 3.20 -9.10
C ASN A 114 -19.72 3.26 -7.58
N PRO A 115 -20.89 3.73 -7.12
CA PRO A 115 -21.15 3.94 -5.68
C PRO A 115 -21.21 2.65 -4.84
N ASN A 116 -21.31 1.50 -5.48
CA ASN A 116 -21.49 0.19 -4.83
C ASN A 116 -20.21 -0.66 -4.71
N LEU A 117 -19.01 -0.08 -4.90
CA LEU A 117 -17.73 -0.82 -4.85
C LEU A 117 -17.52 -1.62 -3.57
N LYS A 118 -18.04 -1.15 -2.43
CA LYS A 118 -17.96 -1.86 -1.15
C LYS A 118 -18.61 -3.25 -1.16
N LYS A 119 -19.65 -3.43 -1.99
CA LYS A 119 -20.44 -4.65 -2.07
C LYS A 119 -19.79 -5.72 -2.95
N LEU A 120 -18.85 -5.35 -3.79
CA LEU A 120 -18.15 -6.27 -4.69
C LEU A 120 -17.26 -7.23 -3.89
N ASP A 121 -17.09 -8.44 -4.39
CA ASP A 121 -16.06 -9.33 -3.85
C ASP A 121 -14.64 -8.86 -4.24
N VAL A 122 -13.63 -9.56 -3.74
CA VAL A 122 -12.21 -9.21 -3.98
C VAL A 122 -11.88 -9.22 -5.47
N LYS A 123 -12.33 -10.26 -6.19
CA LYS A 123 -11.99 -10.45 -7.61
C LYS A 123 -12.64 -9.41 -8.50
N GLU A 124 -13.92 -9.15 -8.26
CA GLU A 124 -14.69 -8.14 -9.00
C GLU A 124 -14.15 -6.74 -8.75
N LEU A 125 -13.87 -6.40 -7.48
CA LEU A 125 -13.31 -5.08 -7.13
C LEU A 125 -11.92 -4.89 -7.76
N ARG A 126 -11.03 -5.87 -7.62
CA ARG A 126 -9.69 -5.84 -8.23
C ARG A 126 -9.77 -5.68 -9.74
N LYS A 127 -10.62 -6.47 -10.42
CA LYS A 127 -10.81 -6.40 -11.87
C LYS A 127 -11.20 -4.98 -12.30
N LYS A 128 -12.20 -4.39 -11.66
CA LYS A 128 -12.65 -3.02 -11.96
C LYS A 128 -11.56 -1.96 -11.71
N LEU A 129 -10.77 -2.11 -10.66
CA LEU A 129 -9.67 -1.19 -10.36
C LEU A 129 -8.57 -1.25 -11.42
N LEU A 130 -8.27 -2.43 -11.94
CA LEU A 130 -7.27 -2.63 -13.00
C LEU A 130 -7.70 -2.04 -14.36
N GLU A 131 -8.99 -1.78 -14.59
CA GLU A 131 -9.49 -1.10 -15.79
C GLU A 131 -9.18 0.41 -15.77
N ILE A 132 -8.81 0.97 -14.61
CA ILE A 132 -8.54 2.40 -14.47
C ILE A 132 -7.13 2.72 -14.99
N LYS A 133 -7.04 3.63 -15.98
CA LYS A 133 -5.74 4.06 -16.51
C LYS A 133 -4.86 4.65 -15.40
N GLY A 134 -3.74 3.97 -15.14
CA GLY A 134 -2.77 4.38 -14.13
C GLY A 134 -2.84 3.60 -12.82
N VAL A 135 -3.73 2.61 -12.72
CA VAL A 135 -3.81 1.65 -11.61
C VAL A 135 -3.24 0.32 -12.09
N GLY A 136 -2.10 -0.08 -11.55
CA GLY A 136 -1.49 -1.40 -11.77
C GLY A 136 -1.85 -2.39 -10.64
N PRO A 137 -1.37 -3.66 -10.73
CA PRO A 137 -1.66 -4.71 -9.75
C PRO A 137 -1.37 -4.30 -8.30
N GLU A 138 -0.18 -3.77 -8.01
CA GLU A 138 0.21 -3.32 -6.67
C GLU A 138 -0.75 -2.25 -6.11
N THR A 139 -1.10 -1.25 -6.93
CA THR A 139 -2.02 -0.18 -6.53
C THR A 139 -3.45 -0.71 -6.34
N ALA A 140 -3.92 -1.60 -7.22
CA ALA A 140 -5.24 -2.22 -7.10
C ALA A 140 -5.34 -3.06 -5.82
N ASP A 141 -4.35 -3.92 -5.55
CA ASP A 141 -4.32 -4.75 -4.35
C ASP A 141 -4.15 -3.91 -3.08
N SER A 142 -3.37 -2.82 -3.11
CA SER A 142 -3.29 -1.86 -1.99
C SER A 142 -4.65 -1.22 -1.68
N ILE A 143 -5.40 -0.82 -2.71
CA ILE A 143 -6.75 -0.27 -2.53
C ILE A 143 -7.70 -1.34 -1.98
N VAL A 144 -7.70 -2.55 -2.53
CA VAL A 144 -8.54 -3.66 -2.06
C VAL A 144 -8.29 -3.96 -0.58
N LEU A 145 -7.02 -4.09 -0.20
CA LEU A 145 -6.64 -4.46 1.17
C LEU A 145 -6.87 -3.33 2.16
N TYR A 146 -6.31 -2.14 1.91
CA TYR A 146 -6.31 -1.05 2.88
C TYR A 146 -7.56 -0.16 2.83
N ALA A 147 -8.08 0.16 1.63
CA ALA A 147 -9.24 1.04 1.54
C ALA A 147 -10.55 0.29 1.75
N TYR A 148 -10.65 -0.94 1.26
CA TYR A 148 -11.89 -1.74 1.36
C TYR A 148 -11.82 -2.83 2.43
N ASN A 149 -10.69 -2.99 3.12
CA ASN A 149 -10.48 -4.02 4.15
C ASN A 149 -10.87 -5.42 3.68
N LYS A 150 -10.46 -5.78 2.45
CA LYS A 150 -10.73 -7.07 1.84
C LYS A 150 -9.44 -7.87 1.69
N PRO A 151 -9.46 -9.21 1.94
CA PRO A 151 -8.25 -10.02 1.95
C PRO A 151 -7.62 -10.15 0.57
N THR A 152 -6.46 -9.56 0.39
CA THR A 152 -5.59 -9.73 -0.78
C THR A 152 -4.15 -9.43 -0.39
N ALA A 153 -3.19 -10.18 -0.94
CA ALA A 153 -1.78 -9.90 -0.70
C ALA A 153 -1.27 -8.79 -1.62
N ILE A 154 -0.33 -8.00 -1.12
CA ILE A 154 0.36 -6.95 -1.88
C ILE A 154 1.79 -7.40 -2.14
N VAL A 155 2.28 -7.15 -3.35
CA VAL A 155 3.65 -7.46 -3.76
C VAL A 155 4.32 -6.19 -4.27
N ASP A 156 5.15 -5.60 -3.44
CA ASP A 156 5.99 -4.47 -3.81
C ASP A 156 7.46 -4.90 -4.03
N ALA A 157 8.32 -3.97 -4.38
CA ALA A 157 9.75 -4.23 -4.55
C ALA A 157 10.44 -4.72 -3.25
N TYR A 158 9.94 -4.33 -2.09
CA TYR A 158 10.45 -4.78 -0.80
C TYR A 158 10.09 -6.25 -0.54
N THR A 159 8.84 -6.62 -0.78
CA THR A 159 8.35 -7.99 -0.68
C THR A 159 9.16 -8.93 -1.57
N LYS A 160 9.33 -8.58 -2.85
CA LYS A 160 10.13 -9.38 -3.80
C LYS A 160 11.55 -9.59 -3.30
N ARG A 161 12.24 -8.52 -2.91
CA ARG A 161 13.60 -8.57 -2.43
C ARG A 161 13.75 -9.42 -1.17
N ILE A 162 12.88 -9.23 -0.18
CA ILE A 162 12.94 -9.98 1.08
C ILE A 162 12.68 -11.46 0.82
N PHE A 163 11.65 -11.80 0.06
CA PHE A 163 11.30 -13.20 -0.22
C PHE A 163 12.40 -13.91 -0.99
N SER A 164 13.03 -13.23 -1.95
CA SER A 164 14.16 -13.79 -2.69
C SER A 164 15.37 -14.05 -1.76
N ARG A 165 15.76 -13.06 -0.96
CA ARG A 165 16.90 -13.20 -0.05
C ARG A 165 16.70 -14.24 1.04
N ILE A 166 15.47 -14.42 1.52
CA ILE A 166 15.12 -15.44 2.51
C ILE A 166 15.04 -16.85 1.88
N GLY A 167 14.99 -16.96 0.55
CA GLY A 167 14.81 -18.23 -0.14
C GLY A 167 13.37 -18.74 -0.16
N LEU A 168 12.38 -17.82 -0.17
CA LEU A 168 10.97 -18.18 -0.31
C LEU A 168 10.57 -18.28 -1.78
N MET A 169 11.11 -17.40 -2.63
CA MET A 169 10.74 -17.31 -4.04
C MET A 169 11.83 -16.59 -4.84
N ASP A 170 12.03 -17.00 -6.09
CA ASP A 170 12.95 -16.35 -7.02
C ASP A 170 12.41 -14.97 -7.44
N GLU A 171 13.27 -13.93 -7.44
CA GLU A 171 12.90 -12.54 -7.75
C GLU A 171 12.37 -12.37 -9.17
N SER A 172 12.72 -13.25 -10.10
CA SER A 172 12.27 -13.24 -11.50
C SER A 172 10.79 -13.61 -11.68
N LYS A 173 10.17 -14.20 -10.67
CA LYS A 173 8.76 -14.57 -10.68
C LYS A 173 7.83 -13.37 -10.84
N SER A 174 6.67 -13.61 -11.42
CA SER A 174 5.67 -12.57 -11.67
C SER A 174 5.08 -12.00 -10.38
N TYR A 175 4.40 -10.86 -10.49
CA TYR A 175 3.60 -10.29 -9.39
C TYR A 175 2.58 -11.30 -8.87
N GLU A 176 1.85 -11.95 -9.77
CA GLU A 176 0.79 -12.90 -9.44
C GLU A 176 1.33 -14.16 -8.75
N ASP A 177 2.54 -14.64 -9.12
CA ASP A 177 3.17 -15.77 -8.43
C ASP A 177 3.47 -15.44 -6.96
N PHE A 178 4.05 -14.26 -6.70
CA PHE A 178 4.31 -13.79 -5.34
C PHE A 178 3.03 -13.58 -4.52
N LYS A 179 1.99 -13.04 -5.17
CA LYS A 179 0.70 -12.82 -4.55
C LYS A 179 0.06 -14.15 -4.15
N MET A 180 -0.03 -15.08 -5.07
CA MET A 180 -0.58 -16.41 -4.85
C MET A 180 0.18 -17.15 -3.73
N PHE A 181 1.51 -17.11 -3.76
CA PHE A 181 2.33 -17.69 -2.69
C PHE A 181 2.00 -17.13 -1.31
N GLN A 182 1.83 -15.80 -1.18
CA GLN A 182 1.44 -15.19 0.09
C GLN A 182 0.05 -15.66 0.54
N GLU A 183 -0.94 -15.65 -0.37
CA GLU A 183 -2.33 -16.02 -0.06
C GLU A 183 -2.49 -17.51 0.30
N GLU A 184 -1.65 -18.39 -0.23
CA GLU A 184 -1.63 -19.82 0.10
C GLU A 184 -0.89 -20.13 1.40
N ASN A 185 0.12 -19.33 1.77
CA ASN A 185 1.03 -19.62 2.89
C ASN A 185 0.86 -18.70 4.10
N PHE A 186 -0.11 -17.80 4.08
CA PHE A 186 -0.38 -16.87 5.16
C PHE A 186 -1.87 -16.72 5.45
N SER A 187 -2.19 -16.03 6.55
CA SER A 187 -3.57 -15.76 6.96
C SER A 187 -4.35 -14.97 5.90
N VAL A 188 -5.61 -15.30 5.71
CA VAL A 188 -6.56 -14.56 4.87
C VAL A 188 -7.28 -13.43 5.63
N GLU A 189 -6.90 -13.13 6.87
CA GLU A 189 -7.44 -12.02 7.63
C GLU A 189 -6.87 -10.69 7.11
N PRO A 190 -7.71 -9.72 6.71
CA PRO A 190 -7.22 -8.45 6.14
C PRO A 190 -6.21 -7.75 7.04
N TYR A 191 -6.47 -7.67 8.35
CA TYR A 191 -5.57 -7.03 9.31
C TYR A 191 -4.16 -7.66 9.30
N LYS A 192 -4.08 -9.00 9.29
CA LYS A 192 -2.77 -9.67 9.26
C LYS A 192 -2.02 -9.44 7.95
N LEU A 193 -2.74 -9.38 6.82
CA LEU A 193 -2.14 -9.06 5.52
C LEU A 193 -1.66 -7.60 5.48
N GLN A 194 -2.41 -6.66 6.06
CA GLN A 194 -2.01 -5.26 6.20
C GLN A 194 -0.72 -5.13 7.03
N GLU A 195 -0.68 -5.78 8.21
CA GLU A 195 0.49 -5.76 9.07
C GLU A 195 1.68 -6.48 8.42
N LEU A 196 1.49 -7.63 7.78
CA LEU A 196 2.59 -8.32 7.07
C LEU A 196 3.23 -7.40 6.04
N HIS A 197 2.42 -6.75 5.19
CA HIS A 197 2.94 -5.82 4.18
C HIS A 197 3.70 -4.64 4.82
N ALA A 198 3.12 -4.00 5.84
CA ALA A 198 3.75 -2.89 6.53
C ALA A 198 5.07 -3.28 7.21
N LEU A 199 5.10 -4.43 7.88
CA LEU A 199 6.28 -4.98 8.54
C LEU A 199 7.40 -5.31 7.55
N LEU A 200 7.07 -5.88 6.39
CA LEU A 200 8.04 -6.12 5.32
C LEU A 200 8.63 -4.81 4.79
N VAL A 201 7.82 -3.78 4.62
CA VAL A 201 8.29 -2.45 4.20
C VAL A 201 9.25 -1.85 5.23
N GLU A 202 8.91 -1.83 6.52
CA GLU A 202 9.79 -1.29 7.56
C GLU A 202 11.07 -2.10 7.70
N HIS A 203 10.97 -3.43 7.72
CA HIS A 203 12.14 -4.30 7.73
C HIS A 203 13.10 -4.06 6.55
N ALA A 204 12.52 -3.84 5.35
CA ALA A 204 13.30 -3.55 4.15
C ALA A 204 14.05 -2.21 4.21
N LYS A 205 13.48 -1.22 4.90
CA LYS A 205 14.09 0.11 5.07
C LYS A 205 15.18 0.08 6.13
N GLU A 206 14.96 -0.62 7.22
CA GLU A 206 15.87 -0.64 8.36
C GLU A 206 17.02 -1.63 8.16
N PHE A 207 16.73 -2.88 7.82
CA PHE A 207 17.73 -3.95 7.77
C PHE A 207 18.01 -4.46 6.36
N CYS A 208 16.96 -4.83 5.60
CA CYS A 208 17.13 -5.49 4.30
C CYS A 208 17.19 -4.48 3.14
N THR A 209 18.08 -3.49 3.27
CA THR A 209 18.28 -2.45 2.24
C THR A 209 18.80 -3.04 0.93
N LYS A 210 18.60 -2.32 -0.19
CA LYS A 210 18.98 -2.84 -1.53
C LYS A 210 20.47 -3.09 -1.66
N ASN A 211 21.28 -2.13 -1.27
CA ASN A 211 22.73 -2.16 -1.54
C ASN A 211 23.56 -2.63 -0.35
N ASN A 212 23.22 -2.23 0.87
CA ASN A 212 23.99 -2.53 2.07
C ASN A 212 23.05 -3.05 3.17
N PRO A 213 22.62 -4.32 3.12
CA PRO A 213 21.77 -4.89 4.17
C PRO A 213 22.53 -5.06 5.48
N ASP A 214 21.92 -4.66 6.59
CA ASP A 214 22.45 -4.92 7.94
C ASP A 214 21.99 -6.30 8.43
N CYS A 215 22.64 -7.34 7.93
CA CYS A 215 22.30 -8.71 8.25
C CYS A 215 22.62 -9.10 9.69
N MET A 216 23.63 -8.48 10.32
CA MET A 216 24.05 -8.83 11.69
C MET A 216 23.00 -8.43 12.73
N MET A 217 22.27 -7.33 12.49
CA MET A 217 21.21 -6.84 13.36
C MET A 217 19.82 -7.31 12.94
N CYS A 218 19.71 -8.06 11.83
CA CYS A 218 18.45 -8.46 11.23
C CYS A 218 17.71 -9.50 12.07
N SER A 219 16.47 -9.22 12.46
CA SER A 219 15.60 -10.13 13.23
C SER A 219 15.26 -11.44 12.49
N LEU A 220 15.46 -11.46 11.16
CA LEU A 220 15.23 -12.63 10.31
C LEU A 220 16.53 -13.40 9.96
N TYR A 221 17.68 -13.07 10.56
CA TYR A 221 18.99 -13.62 10.20
C TYR A 221 19.00 -15.14 10.14
N GLU A 222 18.42 -15.82 11.14
CA GLU A 222 18.38 -17.28 11.24
C GLU A 222 17.48 -17.94 10.18
N LEU A 223 16.49 -17.23 9.66
CA LEU A 223 15.55 -17.73 8.65
C LEU A 223 16.01 -17.45 7.23
N CYS A 224 17.03 -16.59 7.07
CA CYS A 224 17.45 -16.04 5.78
C CYS A 224 18.55 -16.87 5.13
N GLU A 225 18.36 -17.26 3.87
CA GLU A 225 19.38 -17.95 3.06
C GLU A 225 20.46 -17.00 2.52
N LYS A 226 20.25 -15.67 2.68
CA LYS A 226 21.20 -14.61 2.27
C LYS A 226 21.52 -14.64 0.78
N ASN A 227 20.51 -14.86 -0.05
CA ASN A 227 20.61 -14.84 -1.51
C ASN A 227 20.71 -13.39 -2.01
N TYR A 228 21.95 -12.83 -2.14
CA TYR A 228 22.23 -11.47 -2.65
C TYR A 228 23.62 -11.31 -3.22
#